data_39abda9e2acf37ad36a46748c6d9e072
#
_entry.id   39abda9e2acf37ad36a46748c6d9e072
#
_cell.length_a   1.000
_cell.length_b   1.000
_cell.length_c   1.000
_cell.angle_alpha   90.00
_cell.angle_beta   90.00
_cell.angle_gamma   90.00
#
_symmetry.space_group_name_H-M   'P 1'
#
loop_
_entity.id
_entity.type
_entity.pdbx_description
1 polymer ?
#
loop_
_entity_poly.entity_id
_entity_poly.type
_entity_poly.pdbx_seq_one_letter_code
_entity_poly.pdbx_strand_id
1 'polypeptide(L)'
;MIYLCHERPDLLEFETEIVARRPGAVLLARSALHPGGGGQVSDRATLEYRAGVVEIVGVQAEGDHHWHLLGADVDIEGPVRVRIDAAFRSRVAQLHTDTHILNALVFPQFAGALVTGAERKSTATVRRAWTSISPARTTIGSAAWNPRSTR
;
A
#
# COMPACT_ATOMS: atom_id res chain seq x y z
N MET A 1 -13.31 12.65 8.08
CA MET A 1 -12.68 12.83 6.75
C MET A 1 -13.51 12.11 5.69
N ILE A 2 -13.72 12.72 4.51
CA ILE A 2 -14.45 12.09 3.39
C ILE A 2 -13.44 11.37 2.50
N TYR A 3 -13.68 10.07 2.26
CA TYR A 3 -12.85 9.21 1.41
C TYR A 3 -13.42 9.15 0.00
N LEU A 4 -12.69 9.70 -0.98
CA LEU A 4 -13.11 9.74 -2.38
C LEU A 4 -12.45 8.66 -3.25
N CYS A 5 -11.39 8.00 -2.76
CA CYS A 5 -10.61 7.08 -3.58
C CYS A 5 -11.38 5.84 -4.05
N HIS A 6 -12.42 5.41 -3.31
CA HIS A 6 -13.29 4.29 -3.70
C HIS A 6 -14.45 4.72 -4.59
N GLU A 7 -14.98 5.93 -4.41
CA GLU A 7 -16.10 6.46 -5.18
C GLU A 7 -15.63 7.05 -6.52
N ARG A 8 -14.46 7.68 -6.51
CA ARG A 8 -13.88 8.40 -7.64
C ARG A 8 -12.41 7.98 -7.86
N PRO A 9 -12.16 6.74 -8.28
CA PRO A 9 -10.79 6.25 -8.52
C PRO A 9 -10.07 7.01 -9.65
N ASP A 10 -10.84 7.63 -10.54
CA ASP A 10 -10.39 8.48 -11.64
C ASP A 10 -9.93 9.88 -11.22
N LEU A 11 -10.26 10.30 -9.99
CA LEU A 11 -9.94 11.64 -9.50
C LEU A 11 -8.45 11.74 -9.16
N LEU A 12 -7.72 12.46 -10.01
CA LEU A 12 -6.28 12.66 -9.86
C LEU A 12 -5.90 14.03 -9.31
N GLU A 13 -6.84 14.99 -9.32
CA GLU A 13 -6.64 16.33 -8.79
C GLU A 13 -7.88 16.79 -8.04
N PHE A 14 -7.70 17.38 -6.86
CA PHE A 14 -8.81 17.89 -6.06
C PHE A 14 -8.36 19.02 -5.13
N GLU A 15 -9.32 19.86 -4.75
CA GLU A 15 -9.14 20.91 -3.75
C GLU A 15 -9.73 20.44 -2.43
N THR A 16 -9.05 20.77 -1.33
CA THR A 16 -9.45 20.41 0.03
C THR A 16 -8.90 21.42 1.03
N GLU A 17 -9.13 21.20 2.31
CA GLU A 17 -8.62 22.03 3.39
C GLU A 17 -7.83 21.18 4.39
N ILE A 18 -6.83 21.80 5.02
CA ILE A 18 -6.13 21.21 6.16
C ILE A 18 -7.01 21.34 7.39
N VAL A 19 -7.39 20.23 8.01
CA VAL A 19 -8.21 20.21 9.23
C VAL A 19 -7.40 19.95 10.50
N ALA A 20 -6.23 19.34 10.36
CA ALA A 20 -5.27 19.16 11.44
C ALA A 20 -3.86 18.98 10.89
N ARG A 21 -2.88 19.25 11.73
CA ARG A 21 -1.45 19.09 11.38
C ARG A 21 -0.64 18.56 12.55
N ARG A 22 0.45 17.90 12.22
CA ARG A 22 1.51 17.48 13.14
C ARG A 22 2.84 17.54 12.40
N PRO A 23 4.01 17.50 13.08
CA PRO A 23 5.31 17.52 12.42
C PRO A 23 5.38 16.49 11.28
N GLY A 24 5.65 16.95 10.05
CA GLY A 24 5.77 16.13 8.86
C GLY A 24 4.48 15.48 8.34
N ALA A 25 3.28 15.86 8.83
CA ALA A 25 2.03 15.29 8.35
C ALA A 25 0.83 16.24 8.50
N VAL A 26 -0.14 16.11 7.59
CA VAL A 26 -1.40 16.86 7.61
C VAL A 26 -2.61 15.95 7.51
N LEU A 27 -3.73 16.38 8.07
CA LEU A 27 -5.02 15.75 7.91
C LEU A 27 -5.88 16.62 6.98
N LEU A 28 -6.41 16.01 5.92
CA LEU A 28 -7.24 16.69 4.93
C LEU A 28 -8.73 16.50 5.25
N ALA A 29 -9.58 17.49 4.97
CA ALA A 29 -11.03 17.39 5.14
C ALA A 29 -11.61 16.28 4.25
N ARG A 30 -11.11 16.17 3.02
CA ARG A 30 -11.42 15.09 2.08
C ARG A 30 -10.17 14.66 1.32
N SER A 31 -10.08 13.39 0.95
CA SER A 31 -8.94 12.84 0.23
C SER A 31 -9.34 11.81 -0.81
N ALA A 32 -8.73 11.91 -2.00
CA ALA A 32 -8.81 10.90 -3.05
C ALA A 32 -7.56 10.02 -3.12
N LEU A 33 -6.60 10.19 -2.19
CA LEU A 33 -5.45 9.30 -2.09
C LEU A 33 -5.87 7.94 -1.53
N HIS A 34 -5.41 6.87 -2.17
CA HIS A 34 -5.56 5.52 -1.62
C HIS A 34 -4.60 5.35 -0.42
N PRO A 35 -5.09 4.95 0.76
CA PRO A 35 -4.27 4.90 1.96
C PRO A 35 -3.29 3.72 2.01
N GLY A 36 -3.39 2.82 1.03
CA GLY A 36 -2.70 1.54 1.09
C GLY A 36 -3.54 0.47 1.79
N GLY A 37 -2.92 -0.67 2.05
CA GLY A 37 -3.58 -1.82 2.65
C GLY A 37 -3.81 -2.97 1.66
N GLY A 38 -4.09 -4.18 2.16
CA GLY A 38 -4.26 -5.36 1.32
C GLY A 38 -3.04 -5.71 0.45
N GLY A 39 -1.83 -5.36 0.89
CA GLY A 39 -0.60 -5.53 0.10
C GLY A 39 -0.33 -4.41 -0.91
N GLN A 40 -1.18 -3.38 -0.97
CA GLN A 40 -0.99 -2.19 -1.78
C GLN A 40 -0.33 -1.08 -0.94
N VAL A 41 0.65 -0.38 -1.52
CA VAL A 41 1.22 0.82 -0.90
C VAL A 41 0.27 2.02 -1.10
N SER A 42 0.36 3.01 -0.21
CA SER A 42 -0.41 4.25 -0.33
C SER A 42 0.04 5.07 -1.55
N ASP A 43 -0.87 5.90 -2.05
CA ASP A 43 -0.57 6.84 -3.12
C ASP A 43 0.48 7.87 -2.71
N ARG A 44 1.08 8.49 -3.74
CA ARG A 44 1.91 9.67 -3.66
C ARG A 44 1.23 10.81 -4.37
N ALA A 45 1.50 12.04 -3.94
CA ALA A 45 0.90 13.22 -4.51
C ALA A 45 1.80 14.45 -4.33
N THR A 46 1.44 15.53 -5.00
CA THR A 46 1.95 16.87 -4.77
C THR A 46 0.84 17.68 -4.11
N LEU A 47 1.17 18.42 -3.06
CA LEU A 47 0.29 19.32 -2.35
C LEU A 47 0.75 20.76 -2.61
N GLU A 48 -0.10 21.52 -3.30
CA GLU A 48 0.09 22.95 -3.58
C GLU A 48 -0.65 23.77 -2.51
N TYR A 49 0.04 24.70 -1.90
CA TYR A 49 -0.49 25.61 -0.89
C TYR A 49 0.00 27.02 -1.17
N ARG A 50 -0.50 28.02 -0.43
CA ARG A 50 -0.24 29.44 -0.68
C ARG A 50 1.25 29.79 -0.82
N ALA A 51 2.13 29.15 -0.03
CA ALA A 51 3.54 29.51 0.02
C ALA A 51 4.43 28.60 -0.87
N GLY A 52 3.89 27.56 -1.49
CA GLY A 52 4.68 26.67 -2.34
C GLY A 52 4.05 25.30 -2.59
N VAL A 53 4.91 24.32 -2.76
CA VAL A 53 4.55 22.95 -3.08
C VAL A 53 5.33 22.00 -2.18
N VAL A 54 4.70 20.95 -1.69
CA VAL A 54 5.34 19.87 -0.94
C VAL A 54 4.85 18.52 -1.45
N GLU A 55 5.70 17.51 -1.39
CA GLU A 55 5.30 16.14 -1.75
C GLU A 55 4.53 15.48 -0.61
N ILE A 56 3.48 14.73 -0.93
CA ILE A 56 2.87 13.72 -0.08
C ILE A 56 3.54 12.39 -0.45
N VAL A 57 4.37 11.88 0.44
CA VAL A 57 5.17 10.67 0.23
C VAL A 57 4.44 9.39 0.63
N GLY A 58 3.30 9.52 1.31
CA GLY A 58 2.47 8.40 1.71
C GLY A 58 1.29 8.82 2.57
N VAL A 59 0.47 7.84 2.95
CA VAL A 59 -0.66 8.01 3.85
C VAL A 59 -0.56 6.99 4.97
N GLN A 60 -0.73 7.44 6.21
CA GLN A 60 -0.73 6.60 7.41
C GLN A 60 -2.13 6.60 8.03
N ALA A 61 -2.74 5.42 8.10
CA ALA A 61 -4.00 5.23 8.80
C ALA A 61 -3.75 5.19 10.32
N GLU A 62 -4.57 5.94 11.08
CA GLU A 62 -4.52 6.00 12.53
C GLU A 62 -5.97 6.15 13.05
N GLY A 63 -6.57 5.02 13.46
CA GLY A 63 -8.01 4.97 13.72
C GLY A 63 -8.82 5.38 12.49
N ASP A 64 -9.75 6.32 12.66
CA ASP A 64 -10.58 6.85 11.57
C ASP A 64 -9.89 7.98 10.79
N HIS A 65 -8.63 8.27 11.08
CA HIS A 65 -7.88 9.33 10.44
C HIS A 65 -6.80 8.79 9.51
N HIS A 66 -6.61 9.49 8.39
CA HIS A 66 -5.54 9.19 7.45
C HIS A 66 -4.63 10.42 7.32
N TRP A 67 -3.47 10.31 7.96
CA TRP A 67 -2.45 11.33 7.94
C TRP A 67 -1.67 11.27 6.64
N HIS A 68 -1.61 12.39 5.94
CA HIS A 68 -0.82 12.54 4.73
C HIS A 68 0.59 12.96 5.11
N LEU A 69 1.54 12.05 4.90
CA LEU A 69 2.95 12.25 5.26
C LEU A 69 3.62 13.16 4.24
N LEU A 70 4.23 14.24 4.70
CA LEU A 70 4.90 15.22 3.86
C LEU A 70 6.38 14.86 3.69
N GLY A 71 6.94 15.14 2.52
CA GLY A 71 8.36 14.98 2.23
C GLY A 71 9.26 16.01 2.91
N ALA A 72 8.68 17.07 3.49
CA ALA A 72 9.35 18.09 4.27
C ALA A 72 8.46 18.53 5.42
N ASP A 73 9.07 19.00 6.50
CA ASP A 73 8.33 19.61 7.61
C ASP A 73 8.03 21.07 7.26
N VAL A 74 6.79 21.31 6.87
CA VAL A 74 6.29 22.62 6.47
C VAL A 74 5.00 22.95 7.21
N ASP A 75 4.86 24.21 7.57
CA ASP A 75 3.67 24.72 8.23
C ASP A 75 2.62 25.10 7.18
N ILE A 76 1.55 24.31 7.06
CA ILE A 76 0.51 24.49 6.05
C ILE A 76 -0.85 24.61 6.72
N GLU A 77 -1.61 25.63 6.32
CA GLU A 77 -2.98 25.87 6.78
C GLU A 77 -3.88 26.29 5.62
N GLY A 78 -5.18 26.08 5.80
CA GLY A 78 -6.22 26.53 4.88
C GLY A 78 -6.37 25.65 3.64
N PRO A 79 -6.87 26.27 2.55
CA PRO A 79 -7.16 25.56 1.31
C PRO A 79 -5.87 25.12 0.60
N VAL A 80 -5.91 23.92 0.06
CA VAL A 80 -4.80 23.30 -0.69
C VAL A 80 -5.34 22.58 -1.91
N ARG A 81 -4.50 22.45 -2.93
CA ARG A 81 -4.75 21.62 -4.11
C ARG A 81 -3.82 20.41 -4.05
N VAL A 82 -4.38 19.23 -4.26
CA VAL A 82 -3.63 17.97 -4.26
C VAL A 82 -3.70 17.36 -5.65
N ARG A 83 -2.52 17.01 -6.19
CA ARG A 83 -2.36 16.30 -7.46
C ARG A 83 -1.69 14.97 -7.23
N ILE A 84 -2.41 13.89 -7.52
CA ILE A 84 -1.95 12.52 -7.30
C ILE A 84 -0.98 12.12 -8.41
N ASP A 85 0.09 11.40 -8.07
CA ASP A 85 1.00 10.80 -9.05
C ASP A 85 0.29 9.66 -9.79
N ALA A 86 -0.28 9.98 -10.95
CA ALA A 86 -1.04 9.05 -11.79
C ALA A 86 -0.19 7.86 -12.26
N ALA A 87 1.08 8.11 -12.57
CA ALA A 87 1.99 7.06 -13.03
C ALA A 87 2.33 6.09 -11.90
N PHE A 88 2.55 6.62 -10.69
CA PHE A 88 2.77 5.79 -9.51
C PHE A 88 1.53 4.96 -9.16
N ARG A 89 0.33 5.60 -9.11
CA ARG A 89 -0.95 4.91 -8.84
C ARG A 89 -1.20 3.78 -9.84
N SER A 90 -1.03 4.05 -11.14
CA SER A 90 -1.21 3.03 -12.19
C SER A 90 -0.28 1.84 -12.01
N ARG A 91 1.02 2.08 -11.75
CA ARG A 91 1.98 1.00 -11.49
C ARG A 91 1.61 0.17 -10.26
N VAL A 92 1.17 0.83 -9.18
CA VAL A 92 0.76 0.13 -7.95
C VAL A 92 -0.49 -0.72 -8.20
N ALA A 93 -1.49 -0.19 -8.90
CA ALA A 93 -2.71 -0.92 -9.27
C ALA A 93 -2.41 -2.13 -10.15
N GLN A 94 -1.53 -1.99 -11.15
CA GLN A 94 -1.10 -3.10 -12.00
C GLN A 94 -0.39 -4.19 -11.18
N LEU A 95 0.57 -3.83 -10.34
CA LEU A 95 1.27 -4.79 -9.50
C LEU A 95 0.34 -5.50 -8.50
N HIS A 96 -0.71 -4.83 -8.02
CA HIS A 96 -1.73 -5.45 -7.18
C HIS A 96 -2.52 -6.51 -7.96
N THR A 97 -2.97 -6.17 -9.18
CA THR A 97 -3.65 -7.11 -10.09
C THR A 97 -2.74 -8.29 -10.44
N ASP A 98 -1.49 -8.06 -10.80
CA ASP A 98 -0.50 -9.11 -11.10
C ASP A 98 -0.33 -10.07 -9.91
N THR A 99 -0.37 -9.55 -8.69
CA THR A 99 -0.29 -10.37 -7.46
C THR A 99 -1.50 -11.30 -7.32
N HIS A 100 -2.71 -10.81 -7.63
CA HIS A 100 -3.93 -11.64 -7.62
C HIS A 100 -3.89 -12.72 -8.71
N ILE A 101 -3.46 -12.37 -9.93
CA ILE A 101 -3.32 -13.33 -11.05
C ILE A 101 -2.31 -14.42 -10.65
N LEU A 102 -1.15 -14.02 -10.12
CA LEU A 102 -0.13 -14.96 -9.69
C LEU A 102 -0.64 -15.88 -8.57
N ASN A 103 -1.38 -15.33 -7.60
CA ASN A 103 -2.00 -16.11 -6.54
C ASN A 103 -3.00 -17.15 -7.11
N ALA A 104 -3.84 -16.76 -8.06
CA ALA A 104 -4.79 -17.64 -8.71
C ALA A 104 -4.10 -18.79 -9.48
N LEU A 105 -2.91 -18.54 -10.03
CA LEU A 105 -2.12 -19.57 -10.75
C LEU A 105 -1.37 -20.51 -9.79
N VAL A 106 -0.90 -19.98 -8.66
CA VAL A 106 -0.09 -20.75 -7.68
C VAL A 106 -0.96 -21.58 -6.75
N PHE A 107 -2.11 -21.04 -6.31
CA PHE A 107 -2.99 -21.69 -5.34
C PHE A 107 -3.40 -23.12 -5.72
N PRO A 108 -3.78 -23.43 -6.99
CA PRO A 108 -4.12 -24.79 -7.38
C PRO A 108 -2.95 -25.77 -7.39
N GLN A 109 -1.70 -25.26 -7.51
CA GLN A 109 -0.49 -26.08 -7.59
C GLN A 109 0.02 -26.48 -6.20
N PHE A 110 -0.34 -25.76 -5.17
CA PHE A 110 0.14 -25.96 -3.80
C PHE A 110 -1.03 -26.02 -2.83
N ALA A 111 -1.59 -27.23 -2.66
CA ALA A 111 -2.72 -27.44 -1.76
C ALA A 111 -2.44 -26.90 -0.35
N GLY A 112 -3.30 -26.02 0.12
CA GLY A 112 -3.16 -25.38 1.44
C GLY A 112 -2.22 -24.17 1.51
N ALA A 113 -1.67 -23.72 0.38
CA ALA A 113 -0.90 -22.46 0.34
C ALA A 113 -1.83 -21.27 0.47
N LEU A 114 -1.58 -20.42 1.47
CA LEU A 114 -2.26 -19.14 1.64
C LEU A 114 -1.26 -18.02 1.37
N VAL A 115 -1.65 -17.05 0.54
CA VAL A 115 -0.90 -15.80 0.41
C VAL A 115 -1.18 -14.96 1.65
N THR A 116 -0.21 -14.87 2.54
CA THR A 116 -0.31 -14.12 3.80
C THR A 116 0.04 -12.65 3.65
N GLY A 117 0.62 -12.24 2.52
CA GLY A 117 0.97 -10.86 2.19
C GLY A 117 2.00 -10.77 1.07
N ALA A 118 2.04 -9.63 0.41
CA ALA A 118 3.09 -9.26 -0.52
C ALA A 118 3.80 -8.02 0.03
N GLU A 119 5.03 -8.17 0.52
CA GLU A 119 5.83 -7.03 0.94
C GLU A 119 6.52 -6.43 -0.29
N ARG A 120 6.25 -5.15 -0.59
CA ARG A 120 6.89 -4.41 -1.67
C ARG A 120 7.91 -3.45 -1.09
N LYS A 121 9.18 -3.79 -1.19
CA LYS A 121 10.25 -2.83 -0.90
C LYS A 121 10.42 -1.90 -2.09
N SER A 122 10.19 -0.62 -1.86
CA SER A 122 10.44 0.45 -2.82
C SER A 122 11.95 0.69 -2.95
N THR A 123 12.62 -0.11 -3.75
CA THR A 123 13.93 0.24 -4.30
C THR A 123 13.83 0.21 -5.81
N ALA A 124 14.56 1.08 -6.49
CA ALA A 124 14.55 1.29 -7.94
C ALA A 124 14.87 0.04 -8.80
N THR A 125 15.01 -1.10 -8.16
CA THR A 125 15.09 -2.42 -8.79
C THR A 125 13.97 -3.26 -8.23
N VAL A 126 12.99 -3.61 -9.08
CA VAL A 126 11.92 -4.54 -8.75
C VAL A 126 12.54 -5.93 -8.53
N ARG A 127 13.09 -6.17 -7.35
CA ARG A 127 13.29 -7.52 -6.85
C ARG A 127 11.99 -7.96 -6.22
N ARG A 128 11.28 -8.84 -6.87
CA ARG A 128 10.15 -9.57 -6.31
C ARG A 128 10.69 -10.42 -5.16
N ALA A 129 10.60 -9.94 -3.94
CA ALA A 129 10.84 -10.79 -2.78
C ALA A 129 9.55 -11.56 -2.53
N TRP A 130 9.54 -12.82 -2.90
CA TRP A 130 8.61 -13.80 -2.37
C TRP A 130 8.95 -14.00 -0.90
N THR A 131 8.23 -13.41 0.01
CA THR A 131 8.34 -13.72 1.43
C THR A 131 7.10 -14.49 1.86
N SER A 132 7.37 -15.75 2.15
CA SER A 132 6.56 -16.72 2.89
C SER A 132 5.25 -17.20 2.24
N ILE A 133 5.38 -18.20 1.40
CA ILE A 133 4.40 -19.28 1.40
C ILE A 133 4.65 -20.02 2.73
N SER A 134 3.86 -19.77 3.74
CA SER A 134 3.91 -20.56 4.96
C SER A 134 3.01 -21.78 4.74
N PRO A 135 3.54 -23.01 4.68
CA PRO A 135 2.67 -24.17 4.65
C PRO A 135 1.89 -24.16 5.97
N ALA A 136 0.57 -24.33 5.87
CA ALA A 136 -0.24 -24.62 7.04
C ALA A 136 0.47 -25.74 7.81
N ARG A 137 0.71 -25.53 9.10
CA ARG A 137 1.39 -26.48 9.96
C ARG A 137 0.54 -27.75 10.06
N THR A 138 0.70 -28.65 9.11
CA THR A 138 0.21 -30.01 9.23
C THR A 138 1.18 -30.69 10.18
N THR A 139 0.73 -30.95 11.40
CA THR A 139 1.41 -31.83 12.32
C THR A 139 1.34 -33.24 11.74
N ILE A 140 2.24 -33.54 10.82
CA ILE A 140 2.48 -34.95 10.43
C ILE A 140 3.38 -35.50 11.54
N GLY A 141 2.81 -36.46 12.28
CA GLY A 141 3.54 -37.19 13.31
C GLY A 141 4.87 -37.71 12.75
N SER A 142 5.92 -37.58 13.55
CA SER A 142 7.26 -38.04 13.28
C SER A 142 7.28 -39.56 13.04
N ALA A 143 7.04 -39.99 11.80
CA ALA A 143 7.49 -41.32 11.37
C ALA A 143 8.94 -41.12 10.91
N ALA A 144 9.85 -41.59 11.78
CA ALA A 144 11.27 -41.65 11.48
C ALA A 144 11.51 -42.45 10.20
N TRP A 145 11.98 -41.77 9.16
CA TRP A 145 12.48 -42.43 7.97
C TRP A 145 13.73 -43.21 8.34
N ASN A 146 13.64 -44.56 8.26
CA ASN A 146 14.76 -45.46 8.50
C ASN A 146 15.34 -45.94 7.16
N PRO A 147 16.57 -45.53 6.77
CA PRO A 147 17.15 -45.87 5.47
C PRO A 147 17.75 -47.31 5.38
N ARG A 148 17.40 -48.22 6.28
CA ARG A 148 17.91 -49.60 6.28
C ARG A 148 16.78 -50.64 6.21
N SER A 149 16.20 -50.82 5.02
CA SER A 149 15.56 -52.09 4.67
C SER A 149 15.50 -52.26 3.16
N THR A 150 16.63 -52.54 2.55
CA THR A 150 16.71 -53.28 1.29
C THR A 150 17.51 -54.54 1.55
N ARG A 151 16.81 -55.64 1.73
CA ARG A 151 17.18 -56.99 1.31
C ARG A 151 15.95 -57.70 0.81
#